data_72534f6a0c1b853cd2eb2141aa3f6727
#
_entry.id   72534f6a0c1b853cd2eb2141aa3f6727
#
_cell.length_a   1.000
_cell.length_b   1.000
_cell.length_c   1.000
_cell.angle_alpha   90.00
_cell.angle_beta   90.00
_cell.angle_gamma   90.00
#
_symmetry.space_group_name_H-M   'P 1'
#
loop_
_entity.id
_entity.type
_entity.pdbx_description
1 polymer ?
#
loop_
_entity_poly.entity_id
_entity_poly.type
_entity_poly.pdbx_seq_one_letter_code
_entity_poly.pdbx_strand_id
1 'polypeptide(L)'
;MTDKTLNWYNAISLTMTLGEHAKTFREVFNQEILDNISRYGFIKKQLWDMQVGLINEESCEFLDAAEELYADPEDKDKREHLVKELSDLVFVCYQFAAAFNIDLDEAMTRVFESNLSKLDEHGMPIYREDGKVLKGPNYHAPDLSVCLP
;
A
#
# COMPACT_ATOMS: atom_id res chain seq x y z
N MET A 1 28.77 -10.03 -5.23
CA MET A 1 28.22 -8.66 -5.01
C MET A 1 29.39 -7.80 -4.54
N THR A 2 29.65 -6.70 -5.24
CA THR A 2 30.75 -5.83 -4.88
C THR A 2 30.37 -4.99 -3.65
N ASP A 3 31.36 -4.66 -2.82
CA ASP A 3 31.23 -3.90 -1.55
C ASP A 3 30.45 -2.56 -1.70
N LYS A 4 30.42 -1.97 -2.90
CA LYS A 4 29.64 -0.78 -3.22
C LYS A 4 28.12 -1.02 -3.26
N THR A 5 27.65 -2.20 -3.68
CA THR A 5 26.24 -2.55 -3.76
C THR A 5 25.65 -2.77 -2.36
N LEU A 6 26.44 -3.35 -1.46
CA LEU A 6 26.05 -3.56 -0.06
C LEU A 6 25.98 -2.24 0.73
N ASN A 7 26.89 -1.31 0.45
CA ASN A 7 26.92 -0.01 1.12
C ASN A 7 25.74 0.89 0.68
N TRP A 8 25.34 0.77 -0.57
CA TRP A 8 24.18 1.45 -1.13
C TRP A 8 22.87 0.96 -0.49
N TYR A 9 22.71 -0.35 -0.36
CA TYR A 9 21.56 -1.00 0.27
C TYR A 9 21.38 -0.60 1.75
N ASN A 10 22.47 -0.54 2.51
CA ASN A 10 22.46 -0.16 3.93
C ASN A 10 22.19 1.34 4.15
N ALA A 11 22.54 2.21 3.21
CA ALA A 11 22.30 3.65 3.32
C ALA A 11 20.83 4.04 3.00
N ILE A 12 20.15 3.30 2.14
CA ILE A 12 18.79 3.59 1.66
C ILE A 12 17.73 3.10 2.67
N SER A 13 18.00 2.02 3.40
CA SER A 13 16.96 1.26 4.11
C SER A 13 16.43 1.88 5.41
N LEU A 14 17.12 2.85 6.03
CA LEU A 14 16.81 3.23 7.43
C LEU A 14 15.95 4.49 7.61
N THR A 15 15.69 5.26 6.55
CA THR A 15 14.97 6.53 6.64
C THR A 15 13.93 6.78 5.54
N MET A 16 13.79 5.87 4.59
CA MET A 16 12.87 6.04 3.45
C MET A 16 11.46 5.56 3.80
N THR A 17 10.45 6.28 3.32
CA THR A 17 9.05 5.86 3.35
C THR A 17 8.80 4.72 2.36
N LEU A 18 7.65 4.05 2.44
CA LEU A 18 7.26 3.01 1.47
C LEU A 18 7.10 3.59 0.06
N GLY A 19 6.61 4.83 -0.04
CA GLY A 19 6.51 5.55 -1.31
C GLY A 19 7.88 5.80 -1.94
N GLU A 20 8.88 6.20 -1.16
CA GLU A 20 10.26 6.38 -1.61
C GLU A 20 10.90 5.05 -2.04
N HIS A 21 10.68 3.95 -1.31
CA HIS A 21 11.14 2.63 -1.73
C HIS A 21 10.56 2.22 -3.08
N ALA A 22 9.25 2.43 -3.29
CA ALA A 22 8.59 2.10 -4.54
C ALA A 22 9.11 2.93 -5.73
N LYS A 23 9.34 4.24 -5.54
CA LYS A 23 9.94 5.10 -6.57
C LYS A 23 11.36 4.66 -6.91
N THR A 24 12.20 4.41 -5.90
CA THR A 24 13.57 3.93 -6.09
C THR A 24 13.60 2.59 -6.83
N PHE A 25 12.71 1.67 -6.50
CA PHE A 25 12.59 0.41 -7.23
C PHE A 25 12.33 0.66 -8.72
N ARG A 26 11.37 1.52 -9.06
CA ARG A 26 11.05 1.83 -10.46
C ARG A 26 12.22 2.46 -11.20
N GLU A 27 12.96 3.37 -10.54
CA GLU A 27 14.16 4.00 -11.11
C GLU A 27 15.28 2.97 -11.38
N VAL A 28 15.56 2.09 -10.39
CA VAL A 28 16.61 1.06 -10.51
C VAL A 28 16.29 0.06 -11.63
N PHE A 29 15.03 -0.30 -11.80
CA PHE A 29 14.59 -1.26 -12.82
C PHE A 29 14.12 -0.59 -14.12
N ASN A 30 14.40 0.72 -14.31
CA ASN A 30 14.01 1.50 -15.48
C ASN A 30 12.51 1.38 -15.82
N GLN A 31 11.65 1.31 -14.80
CA GLN A 31 10.21 1.25 -14.96
C GLN A 31 9.62 2.65 -15.09
N GLU A 32 8.63 2.81 -15.95
CA GLU A 32 8.02 4.11 -16.23
C GLU A 32 7.30 4.69 -15.00
N ILE A 33 7.48 5.99 -14.77
CA ILE A 33 6.71 6.82 -13.85
C ILE A 33 6.02 7.89 -14.69
N LEU A 34 4.70 8.03 -14.56
CA LEU A 34 3.95 9.10 -15.23
C LEU A 34 3.95 10.36 -14.36
N ASP A 35 4.62 11.40 -14.80
CA ASP A 35 4.74 12.67 -14.06
C ASP A 35 3.41 13.37 -13.84
N ASN A 36 2.43 13.16 -14.73
CA ASN A 36 1.13 13.82 -14.65
C ASN A 36 0.08 13.09 -15.52
N ILE A 37 -0.87 12.44 -14.89
CA ILE A 37 -2.00 11.79 -15.58
C ILE A 37 -2.85 12.84 -16.33
N SER A 38 -3.03 14.03 -15.78
CA SER A 38 -3.88 15.08 -16.35
C SER A 38 -3.28 15.75 -17.60
N ARG A 39 -1.96 15.70 -17.75
CA ARG A 39 -1.27 16.37 -18.87
C ARG A 39 -1.49 15.69 -20.21
N TYR A 40 -1.77 14.38 -20.21
CA TYR A 40 -1.92 13.57 -21.41
C TYR A 40 -3.37 13.15 -21.69
N GLY A 41 -4.31 13.48 -20.79
CA GLY A 41 -5.74 13.21 -20.97
C GLY A 41 -6.15 11.74 -20.98
N PHE A 42 -5.21 10.80 -20.82
CA PHE A 42 -5.49 9.38 -20.73
C PHE A 42 -4.40 8.65 -19.92
N ILE A 43 -4.82 7.62 -19.23
CA ILE A 43 -3.93 6.67 -18.55
C ILE A 43 -3.32 5.77 -19.62
N LYS A 44 -2.00 5.59 -19.61
CA LYS A 44 -1.35 4.63 -20.50
C LYS A 44 -1.84 3.23 -20.18
N LYS A 45 -2.74 2.73 -21.02
CA LYS A 45 -3.49 1.49 -20.77
C LYS A 45 -2.57 0.31 -20.44
N GLN A 46 -1.49 0.17 -21.16
CA GLN A 46 -0.54 -0.95 -20.94
C GLN A 46 0.10 -0.90 -19.54
N LEU A 47 0.50 0.28 -19.06
CA LEU A 47 1.04 0.46 -17.72
C LEU A 47 -0.04 0.21 -16.66
N TRP A 48 -1.26 0.71 -16.90
CA TRP A 48 -2.41 0.48 -16.03
C TRP A 48 -2.73 -1.00 -15.89
N ASP A 49 -2.90 -1.71 -17.02
CA ASP A 49 -3.25 -3.13 -17.03
C ASP A 49 -2.17 -3.97 -16.30
N MET A 50 -0.89 -3.62 -16.49
CA MET A 50 0.22 -4.28 -15.80
C MET A 50 0.15 -4.06 -14.28
N GLN A 51 0.00 -2.81 -13.81
CA GLN A 51 -0.03 -2.53 -12.38
C GLN A 51 -1.28 -3.11 -11.69
N VAL A 52 -2.45 -3.06 -12.32
CA VAL A 52 -3.67 -3.70 -11.83
C VAL A 52 -3.52 -5.22 -11.81
N GLY A 53 -2.87 -5.78 -12.84
CA GLY A 53 -2.56 -7.22 -12.92
C GLY A 53 -1.72 -7.69 -11.73
N LEU A 54 -0.66 -6.97 -11.38
CA LEU A 54 0.19 -7.29 -10.22
C LEU A 54 -0.60 -7.26 -8.91
N ILE A 55 -1.44 -6.24 -8.68
CA ILE A 55 -2.28 -6.18 -7.47
C ILE A 55 -3.24 -7.39 -7.41
N ASN A 56 -3.83 -7.79 -8.52
CA ASN A 56 -4.70 -8.95 -8.55
C ASN A 56 -3.94 -10.25 -8.26
N GLU A 57 -2.75 -10.43 -8.82
CA GLU A 57 -1.88 -11.59 -8.60
C GLU A 57 -1.54 -11.71 -7.12
N GLU A 58 -0.93 -10.68 -6.52
CA GLU A 58 -0.56 -10.68 -5.10
C GLU A 58 -1.77 -10.77 -4.15
N SER A 59 -2.93 -10.25 -4.56
CA SER A 59 -4.17 -10.42 -3.78
C SER A 59 -4.61 -11.88 -3.72
N CYS A 60 -4.50 -12.62 -4.83
CA CYS A 60 -4.84 -14.05 -4.86
C CYS A 60 -3.83 -14.85 -4.02
N GLU A 61 -2.52 -14.59 -4.16
CA GLU A 61 -1.49 -15.27 -3.37
C GLU A 61 -1.65 -15.03 -1.87
N PHE A 62 -1.97 -13.80 -1.47
CA PHE A 62 -2.30 -13.50 -0.07
C PHE A 62 -3.52 -14.28 0.44
N LEU A 63 -4.61 -14.37 -0.35
CA LEU A 63 -5.81 -15.10 0.05
C LEU A 63 -5.54 -16.60 0.18
N ASP A 64 -4.78 -17.19 -0.74
CA ASP A 64 -4.41 -18.60 -0.70
C ASP A 64 -3.54 -18.89 0.54
N ALA A 65 -2.54 -18.06 0.82
CA ALA A 65 -1.70 -18.19 2.02
C ALA A 65 -2.51 -18.02 3.33
N ALA A 66 -3.53 -17.16 3.32
CA ALA A 66 -4.42 -16.98 4.48
C ALA A 66 -5.28 -18.21 4.73
N GLU A 67 -5.81 -18.86 3.67
CA GLU A 67 -6.56 -20.11 3.78
C GLU A 67 -5.67 -21.26 4.26
N GLU A 68 -4.45 -21.37 3.75
CA GLU A 68 -3.47 -22.38 4.19
C GLU A 68 -3.12 -22.23 5.67
N LEU A 69 -2.89 -21.02 6.14
CA LEU A 69 -2.61 -20.75 7.55
C LEU A 69 -3.84 -21.00 8.43
N TYR A 70 -5.05 -20.63 7.95
CA TYR A 70 -6.29 -20.89 8.69
C TYR A 70 -6.51 -22.39 8.93
N ALA A 71 -6.15 -23.23 7.95
CA ALA A 71 -6.26 -24.68 8.06
C ALA A 71 -5.24 -25.30 9.03
N ASP A 72 -4.08 -24.66 9.24
CA ASP A 72 -3.01 -25.12 10.14
C ASP A 72 -2.30 -23.92 10.82
N PRO A 73 -2.93 -23.32 11.85
CA PRO A 73 -2.44 -22.07 12.45
C PRO A 73 -1.11 -22.18 13.19
N GLU A 74 -0.69 -23.39 13.56
CA GLU A 74 0.56 -23.62 14.29
C GLU A 74 1.77 -23.80 13.37
N ASP A 75 1.54 -23.98 12.05
CA ASP A 75 2.60 -24.11 11.06
C ASP A 75 3.39 -22.80 10.90
N LYS A 76 4.68 -22.86 11.22
CA LYS A 76 5.56 -21.70 11.18
C LYS A 76 5.87 -21.24 9.76
N ASP A 77 6.03 -22.17 8.84
CA ASP A 77 6.35 -21.86 7.43
C ASP A 77 5.17 -21.17 6.75
N LYS A 78 3.94 -21.61 7.07
CA LYS A 78 2.71 -20.93 6.59
C LYS A 78 2.55 -19.53 7.17
N ARG A 79 2.94 -19.31 8.44
CA ARG A 79 2.96 -17.94 9.01
C ARG A 79 3.94 -17.04 8.27
N GLU A 80 5.15 -17.52 7.99
CA GLU A 80 6.15 -16.78 7.23
C GLU A 80 5.66 -16.52 5.79
N HIS A 81 5.04 -17.52 5.14
CA HIS A 81 4.44 -17.39 3.82
C HIS A 81 3.36 -16.30 3.80
N LEU A 82 2.41 -16.32 4.72
CA LEU A 82 1.38 -15.27 4.82
C LEU A 82 1.99 -13.87 4.96
N VAL A 83 3.03 -13.70 5.79
CA VAL A 83 3.68 -12.40 5.98
C VAL A 83 4.36 -11.95 4.69
N LYS A 84 4.99 -12.88 3.95
CA LYS A 84 5.57 -12.58 2.64
C LYS A 84 4.50 -12.07 1.68
N GLU A 85 3.40 -12.81 1.48
CA GLU A 85 2.36 -12.47 0.49
C GLU A 85 1.63 -11.16 0.87
N LEU A 86 1.39 -10.92 2.17
CA LEU A 86 0.87 -9.63 2.62
C LEU A 86 1.82 -8.47 2.31
N SER A 87 3.13 -8.71 2.45
CA SER A 87 4.14 -7.68 2.16
C SER A 87 4.23 -7.38 0.67
N ASP A 88 4.15 -8.39 -0.17
CA ASP A 88 4.18 -8.25 -1.62
C ASP A 88 2.92 -7.51 -2.12
N LEU A 89 1.74 -7.83 -1.59
CA LEU A 89 0.51 -7.10 -1.89
C LEU A 89 0.62 -5.61 -1.52
N VAL A 90 1.14 -5.28 -0.34
CA VAL A 90 1.38 -3.89 0.05
C VAL A 90 2.39 -3.22 -0.88
N PHE A 91 3.46 -3.93 -1.24
CA PHE A 91 4.51 -3.40 -2.11
C PHE A 91 3.97 -3.07 -3.52
N VAL A 92 3.17 -3.94 -4.14
CA VAL A 92 2.58 -3.65 -5.47
C VAL A 92 1.55 -2.53 -5.42
N CYS A 93 0.83 -2.33 -4.30
CA CYS A 93 -0.02 -1.16 -4.10
C CYS A 93 0.81 0.14 -4.14
N TYR A 94 1.96 0.17 -3.49
CA TYR A 94 2.89 1.30 -3.54
C TYR A 94 3.54 1.45 -4.93
N GLN A 95 3.81 0.34 -5.64
CA GLN A 95 4.29 0.40 -7.03
C GLN A 95 3.25 1.02 -7.96
N PHE A 96 1.97 0.70 -7.78
CA PHE A 96 0.88 1.36 -8.51
C PHE A 96 0.89 2.88 -8.24
N ALA A 97 0.94 3.28 -6.97
CA ALA A 97 0.96 4.70 -6.60
C ALA A 97 2.17 5.43 -7.21
N ALA A 98 3.37 4.84 -7.13
CA ALA A 98 4.58 5.39 -7.71
C ALA A 98 4.51 5.48 -9.25
N ALA A 99 3.91 4.48 -9.92
CA ALA A 99 3.75 4.49 -11.38
C ALA A 99 2.92 5.69 -11.86
N PHE A 100 1.92 6.11 -11.08
CA PHE A 100 0.99 7.18 -11.40
C PHE A 100 1.24 8.47 -10.59
N ASN A 101 2.40 8.57 -9.93
CA ASN A 101 2.83 9.71 -9.12
C ASN A 101 1.81 10.15 -8.05
N ILE A 102 1.16 9.18 -7.43
CA ILE A 102 0.24 9.37 -6.31
C ILE A 102 1.05 9.37 -5.01
N ASP A 103 0.83 10.35 -4.14
CA ASP A 103 1.41 10.38 -2.80
C ASP A 103 0.60 9.48 -1.84
N LEU A 104 0.92 8.18 -1.85
CA LEU A 104 0.21 7.20 -1.03
C LEU A 104 0.57 7.31 0.46
N ASP A 105 1.76 7.77 0.83
CA ASP A 105 2.14 8.00 2.22
C ASP A 105 1.27 9.08 2.86
N GLU A 106 1.09 10.21 2.18
CA GLU A 106 0.17 11.28 2.62
C GLU A 106 -1.29 10.81 2.61
N ALA A 107 -1.71 10.08 1.57
CA ALA A 107 -3.06 9.52 1.50
C ALA A 107 -3.36 8.59 2.67
N MET A 108 -2.43 7.72 3.05
CA MET A 108 -2.57 6.82 4.21
C MET A 108 -2.67 7.60 5.52
N THR A 109 -1.88 8.67 5.70
CA THR A 109 -1.98 9.56 6.86
C THR A 109 -3.37 10.17 6.97
N ARG A 110 -3.91 10.73 5.89
CA ARG A 110 -5.26 11.33 5.85
C ARG A 110 -6.37 10.32 6.10
N VAL A 111 -6.24 9.11 5.53
CA VAL A 111 -7.18 8.01 5.80
C VAL A 111 -7.13 7.59 7.26
N PHE A 112 -5.95 7.54 7.88
CA PHE A 112 -5.81 7.27 9.31
C PHE A 112 -6.50 8.34 10.18
N GLU A 113 -6.26 9.62 9.90
CA GLU A 113 -6.92 10.73 10.61
C GLU A 113 -8.44 10.69 10.46
N SER A 114 -8.94 10.44 9.23
CA SER A 114 -10.36 10.21 8.98
C SER A 114 -10.92 9.03 9.77
N ASN A 115 -10.17 7.95 9.90
CA ASN A 115 -10.58 6.80 10.71
C ASN A 115 -10.64 7.14 12.20
N LEU A 116 -9.72 7.94 12.72
CA LEU A 116 -9.77 8.43 14.11
C LEU A 116 -10.98 9.35 14.35
N SER A 117 -11.42 10.10 13.36
CA SER A 117 -12.62 10.95 13.48
C SER A 117 -13.94 10.18 13.61
N LYS A 118 -13.93 8.83 13.48
CA LYS A 118 -15.09 7.99 13.74
C LYS A 118 -15.45 7.84 15.21
N LEU A 119 -14.60 8.27 16.14
CA LEU A 119 -14.84 8.19 17.56
C LEU A 119 -16.04 9.07 17.97
N ASP A 120 -16.69 8.71 19.07
CA ASP A 120 -17.76 9.52 19.64
C ASP A 120 -17.24 10.79 20.36
N GLU A 121 -18.14 11.54 20.99
CA GLU A 121 -17.80 12.79 21.73
C GLU A 121 -16.89 12.55 22.95
N HIS A 122 -16.80 11.30 23.42
CA HIS A 122 -15.96 10.88 24.53
C HIS A 122 -14.65 10.21 24.08
N GLY A 123 -14.38 10.18 22.78
CA GLY A 123 -13.22 9.51 22.21
C GLY A 123 -13.33 7.98 22.19
N MET A 124 -14.55 7.43 22.25
CA MET A 124 -14.81 6.00 22.28
C MET A 124 -15.31 5.50 20.91
N PRO A 125 -14.92 4.27 20.51
CA PRO A 125 -15.41 3.69 19.27
C PRO A 125 -16.88 3.25 19.39
N ILE A 126 -17.65 3.44 18.32
CA ILE A 126 -19.02 2.95 18.19
C ILE A 126 -18.98 1.72 17.30
N TYR A 127 -19.48 0.58 17.78
CA TYR A 127 -19.49 -0.68 17.06
C TYR A 127 -20.88 -1.10 16.59
N ARG A 128 -20.94 -1.70 15.42
CA ARG A 128 -22.07 -2.50 14.97
C ARG A 128 -21.99 -3.91 15.58
N GLU A 129 -23.10 -4.67 15.59
CA GLU A 129 -23.17 -6.02 16.18
C GLU A 129 -22.12 -7.01 15.63
N ASP A 130 -21.69 -6.84 14.37
CA ASP A 130 -20.64 -7.64 13.73
C ASP A 130 -19.21 -7.15 14.00
N GLY A 131 -19.03 -6.17 14.92
CA GLY A 131 -17.75 -5.61 15.29
C GLY A 131 -17.25 -4.49 14.37
N LYS A 132 -18.00 -4.10 13.34
CA LYS A 132 -17.61 -3.01 12.46
C LYS A 132 -17.71 -1.66 13.18
N VAL A 133 -16.62 -0.86 13.12
CA VAL A 133 -16.60 0.53 13.63
C VAL A 133 -17.52 1.39 12.79
N LEU A 134 -18.46 2.08 13.46
CA LEU A 134 -19.40 3.04 12.86
C LEU A 134 -18.81 4.45 12.88
N LYS A 135 -19.40 5.34 12.07
CA LYS A 135 -19.06 6.75 12.03
C LYS A 135 -19.72 7.47 13.22
N GLY A 136 -18.90 8.10 14.04
CA GLY A 136 -19.35 8.97 15.11
C GLY A 136 -19.80 10.36 14.61
N PRO A 137 -20.27 11.25 15.51
CA PRO A 137 -20.82 12.56 15.14
C PRO A 137 -19.79 13.50 14.51
N ASN A 138 -18.51 13.32 14.83
CA ASN A 138 -17.41 14.16 14.34
C ASN A 138 -16.72 13.58 13.09
N TYR A 139 -17.28 12.52 12.48
CA TYR A 139 -16.68 11.90 11.32
C TYR A 139 -16.57 12.85 10.14
N HIS A 140 -15.39 12.92 9.55
CA HIS A 140 -15.13 13.56 8.27
C HIS A 140 -14.42 12.61 7.31
N ALA A 141 -14.76 12.69 6.02
CA ALA A 141 -14.05 11.95 5.00
C ALA A 141 -12.63 12.53 4.78
N PRO A 142 -11.65 11.72 4.38
CA PRO A 142 -10.33 12.23 4.06
C PRO A 142 -10.38 13.10 2.79
N ASP A 143 -9.69 14.23 2.81
CA ASP A 143 -9.42 15.00 1.59
C ASP A 143 -8.14 14.45 0.94
N LEU A 144 -8.30 13.73 -0.16
CA LEU A 144 -7.21 13.10 -0.91
C LEU A 144 -6.82 13.89 -2.17
N SER A 145 -7.40 15.07 -2.39
CA SER A 145 -7.14 15.89 -3.60
C SER A 145 -5.67 16.31 -3.71
N VAL A 146 -5.00 16.50 -2.58
CA VAL A 146 -3.58 16.90 -2.53
C VAL A 146 -2.60 15.73 -2.77
N CYS A 147 -3.09 14.49 -2.76
CA CYS A 147 -2.28 13.30 -2.99
C CYS A 147 -2.19 12.92 -4.48
N LEU A 148 -2.93 13.62 -5.33
CA LEU A 148 -2.98 13.39 -6.78
C LEU A 148 -1.91 14.23 -7.50
N PRO A 149 -1.36 13.73 -8.62
CA PRO A 149 -0.39 14.46 -9.45
C PRO A 149 -0.98 15.70 -10.12
#